data_ed2f1604fdd082e157f72da0c14a06ae
#
_entry.id   ed2f1604fdd082e157f72da0c14a06ae
#
_cell.length_a   1.000
_cell.length_b   1.000
_cell.length_c   1.000
_cell.angle_alpha   90.00
_cell.angle_beta   90.00
_cell.angle_gamma   90.00
#
_symmetry.space_group_name_H-M   'P 1'
#
loop_
_entity.id
_entity.type
_entity.pdbx_description
1 polymer ?
#
loop_
_entity_poly.entity_id
_entity_poly.type
_entity_poly.pdbx_seq_one_letter_code
_entity_poly.pdbx_strand_id
1 'polypeptide(L)'
;MRTRGSVPPDTIAPYGYLTPQDDFGDVERGSPLPYTLPRDTRLAVGLERETWRLEVVADPTSDARLDNPLSIEAGTALDFAGLLRLGERHGVRYLKGMTCNNLGEPLGMGLWEGVPLREVVWLARPTLNVRRVAYFGYHNDDPAQIFRSTLPFGRVLEDPPGELPVLLCYKLNGEFLTGQRGGPVRLVVPEAYGFKSVKWLQRVELTNRYGADDTYQIWNNDLDSPMKTFARFVAVPPTAQAGETITVTGLAQVGISGLARVQYWLHPAGEPLPADDPHFAQAPWRDAAILPPPDHWGNTVPEGRLPGTPLLFDPVTGAPRQWPLRYTIAYWSATLSGVTAGRYELRCRSIDQNGTAQPMPRPFPKSGRAEIQKVALVVEA
;
A
#
# COMPACT_ATOMS: atom_id res chain seq x y z
N MET A 1 -12.79 11.63 -35.26
CA MET A 1 -11.69 11.56 -34.31
C MET A 1 -11.89 12.70 -33.32
N ARG A 2 -12.54 12.47 -32.18
CA ARG A 2 -12.79 13.53 -31.18
C ARG A 2 -11.59 13.55 -30.24
N THR A 3 -10.90 14.67 -30.17
CA THR A 3 -9.84 14.96 -29.21
C THR A 3 -10.42 14.84 -27.79
N ARG A 4 -9.98 13.82 -27.04
CA ARG A 4 -10.25 13.72 -25.61
C ARG A 4 -9.49 14.87 -24.93
N GLY A 5 -10.22 15.80 -24.32
CA GLY A 5 -9.65 16.83 -23.47
C GLY A 5 -8.87 16.12 -22.34
N SER A 6 -7.56 16.25 -22.33
CA SER A 6 -6.72 15.76 -21.26
C SER A 6 -6.91 16.66 -20.04
N VAL A 7 -7.32 16.08 -18.92
CA VAL A 7 -7.26 16.75 -17.62
C VAL A 7 -5.77 17.00 -17.33
N PRO A 8 -5.35 18.22 -16.98
CA PRO A 8 -3.96 18.49 -16.68
C PRO A 8 -3.47 17.60 -15.55
N PRO A 9 -2.31 16.95 -15.66
CA PRO A 9 -1.74 16.06 -14.62
C PRO A 9 -1.63 16.74 -13.26
N ASP A 10 -1.33 18.02 -13.22
CA ASP A 10 -1.14 18.83 -12.01
C ASP A 10 -2.40 18.98 -11.14
N THR A 11 -3.58 18.69 -11.68
CA THR A 11 -4.86 18.77 -10.97
C THR A 11 -5.16 17.49 -10.18
N ILE A 12 -4.46 16.38 -10.46
CA ILE A 12 -4.80 15.05 -9.97
C ILE A 12 -3.83 14.58 -8.90
N ALA A 13 -2.53 14.89 -9.05
CA ALA A 13 -1.50 14.56 -8.09
C ALA A 13 -0.51 15.71 -7.98
N PRO A 14 -0.52 16.51 -6.93
CA PRO A 14 0.32 17.70 -6.79
C PRO A 14 1.83 17.41 -6.87
N TYR A 15 2.23 16.16 -6.62
CA TYR A 15 3.64 15.72 -6.65
C TYR A 15 3.96 14.79 -7.83
N GLY A 16 3.02 14.55 -8.74
CA GLY A 16 3.10 13.48 -9.72
C GLY A 16 2.53 12.16 -9.19
N TYR A 17 2.75 11.05 -9.91
CA TYR A 17 2.19 9.75 -9.51
C TYR A 17 2.87 9.16 -8.27
N LEU A 18 4.20 9.30 -8.16
CA LEU A 18 4.96 8.83 -6.99
C LEU A 18 5.02 9.93 -5.93
N THR A 19 4.74 9.56 -4.70
CA THR A 19 4.78 10.45 -3.55
C THR A 19 6.24 10.57 -3.04
N PRO A 20 6.80 11.79 -2.88
CA PRO A 20 8.09 11.97 -2.22
C PRO A 20 8.13 11.35 -0.82
N GLN A 21 9.31 10.88 -0.37
CA GLN A 21 9.42 10.23 0.94
C GLN A 21 8.91 11.10 2.09
N ASP A 22 9.17 12.40 2.03
CA ASP A 22 8.79 13.35 3.08
C ASP A 22 7.28 13.66 3.08
N ASP A 23 6.62 13.50 1.93
CA ASP A 23 5.18 13.78 1.74
C ASP A 23 4.29 12.55 1.97
N PHE A 24 4.87 11.37 2.15
CA PHE A 24 4.09 10.22 2.57
C PHE A 24 3.40 10.48 3.90
N GLY A 25 2.12 10.23 3.98
CA GLY A 25 1.40 10.19 5.24
C GLY A 25 2.07 9.22 6.23
N ASP A 26 2.04 9.53 7.51
CA ASP A 26 2.65 8.68 8.53
C ASP A 26 1.60 8.12 9.49
N VAL A 27 1.87 6.92 9.98
CA VAL A 27 1.23 6.34 11.15
C VAL A 27 2.35 6.13 12.15
N GLU A 28 2.39 7.02 13.13
CA GLU A 28 3.42 7.05 14.14
C GLU A 28 3.45 5.75 14.97
N ARG A 29 4.66 5.32 15.32
CA ARG A 29 4.92 4.12 16.12
C ARG A 29 6.10 4.36 17.05
N GLY A 30 5.92 3.98 18.31
CA GLY A 30 6.94 4.14 19.34
C GLY A 30 6.87 5.49 20.05
N SER A 31 7.28 5.51 21.30
CA SER A 31 7.43 6.72 22.11
C SER A 31 8.73 6.63 22.92
N PRO A 32 9.75 7.45 22.60
CA PRO A 32 9.83 8.40 21.47
C PRO A 32 9.79 7.70 20.11
N LEU A 33 9.56 8.46 19.04
CA LEU A 33 9.61 7.92 17.67
C LEU A 33 11.04 7.45 17.34
N PRO A 34 11.28 6.22 16.88
CA PRO A 34 12.62 5.65 16.71
C PRO A 34 13.56 6.51 15.87
N TYR A 35 13.07 7.16 14.83
CA TYR A 35 13.87 8.01 13.94
C TYR A 35 14.23 9.38 14.55
N THR A 36 13.62 9.77 15.67
CA THR A 36 13.94 11.01 16.39
C THR A 36 14.97 10.82 17.51
N LEU A 37 15.37 9.60 17.79
CA LEU A 37 16.41 9.30 18.77
C LEU A 37 17.74 9.94 18.38
N PRO A 38 18.60 10.33 19.36
CA PRO A 38 19.95 10.77 19.07
C PRO A 38 20.73 9.78 18.21
N ARG A 39 21.62 10.26 17.33
CA ARG A 39 22.36 9.42 16.39
C ARG A 39 23.12 8.28 17.07
N ASP A 40 23.78 8.56 18.22
CA ASP A 40 24.52 7.53 18.95
C ASP A 40 23.60 6.42 19.48
N THR A 41 22.40 6.79 19.93
CA THR A 41 21.37 5.82 20.31
C THR A 41 20.93 5.00 19.10
N ARG A 42 20.65 5.65 17.95
CA ARG A 42 20.26 4.93 16.74
C ARG A 42 21.34 3.97 16.26
N LEU A 43 22.62 4.36 16.37
CA LEU A 43 23.75 3.45 16.08
C LEU A 43 23.75 2.25 17.04
N ALA A 44 23.60 2.50 18.34
CA ALA A 44 23.64 1.45 19.36
C ALA A 44 22.52 0.41 19.19
N VAL A 45 21.32 0.84 18.74
CA VAL A 45 20.14 -0.03 18.59
C VAL A 45 19.90 -0.51 17.16
N GLY A 46 20.85 -0.31 16.23
CA GLY A 46 20.77 -0.83 14.87
C GLY A 46 19.77 -0.12 13.95
N LEU A 47 19.51 1.17 14.17
CA LEU A 47 18.65 2.01 13.33
C LEU A 47 19.43 2.79 12.24
N GLU A 48 20.74 2.59 12.18
CA GLU A 48 21.61 3.15 11.14
C GLU A 48 22.16 2.01 10.25
N ARG A 49 22.45 2.31 8.97
CA ARG A 49 22.90 1.30 8.00
C ARG A 49 24.16 0.58 8.42
N GLU A 50 25.05 1.29 9.10
CA GLU A 50 26.33 0.76 9.59
C GLU A 50 26.18 -0.32 10.65
N THR A 51 25.14 -0.20 11.47
CA THR A 51 24.93 -1.06 12.63
C THR A 51 23.70 -1.97 12.50
N TRP A 52 22.89 -1.78 11.46
CA TRP A 52 21.71 -2.61 11.24
C TRP A 52 22.07 -4.08 11.07
N ARG A 53 21.31 -4.93 11.76
CA ARG A 53 21.40 -6.39 11.67
C ARG A 53 20.01 -6.98 11.60
N LEU A 54 19.85 -8.02 10.79
CA LEU A 54 18.64 -8.82 10.72
C LEU A 54 18.93 -10.22 11.22
N GLU A 55 18.19 -10.64 12.23
CA GLU A 55 18.17 -12.01 12.67
C GLU A 55 17.09 -12.81 11.92
N VAL A 56 17.39 -14.07 11.57
CA VAL A 56 16.42 -15.04 11.09
C VAL A 56 16.61 -16.31 11.94
N VAL A 57 15.73 -16.53 12.89
CA VAL A 57 15.87 -17.54 13.94
C VAL A 57 14.58 -18.36 14.08
N ALA A 58 14.68 -19.51 14.74
CA ALA A 58 13.51 -20.27 15.15
C ALA A 58 12.84 -19.59 16.36
N ASP A 59 11.51 -19.62 16.41
CA ASP A 59 10.74 -19.26 17.61
C ASP A 59 11.12 -20.21 18.76
N PRO A 60 11.72 -19.70 19.85
CA PRO A 60 12.21 -20.53 20.95
C PRO A 60 11.10 -21.27 21.71
N THR A 61 9.85 -20.87 21.47
CA THR A 61 8.67 -21.49 22.11
C THR A 61 7.96 -22.47 21.17
N SER A 62 8.61 -22.87 20.08
CA SER A 62 8.09 -23.77 19.05
C SER A 62 9.08 -24.86 18.70
N ASP A 63 8.62 -25.88 17.94
CA ASP A 63 9.47 -26.97 17.43
C ASP A 63 10.06 -26.68 16.05
N ALA A 64 9.97 -25.43 15.56
CA ALA A 64 10.58 -25.04 14.29
C ALA A 64 12.11 -25.17 14.37
N ARG A 65 12.74 -25.63 13.29
CA ARG A 65 14.19 -25.84 13.25
C ARG A 65 14.81 -25.21 12.01
N LEU A 66 15.97 -24.64 12.22
CA LEU A 66 16.83 -24.05 11.20
C LEU A 66 18.22 -24.68 11.31
N ASP A 67 18.81 -25.06 10.17
CA ASP A 67 20.18 -25.59 10.14
C ASP A 67 21.24 -24.50 10.18
N ASN A 68 20.90 -23.27 9.79
CA ASN A 68 21.81 -22.14 9.73
C ASN A 68 21.13 -20.84 10.22
N PRO A 69 20.79 -20.72 11.51
CA PRO A 69 20.18 -19.51 12.02
C PRO A 69 21.10 -18.30 11.82
N LEU A 70 20.49 -17.21 11.38
CA LEU A 70 21.18 -15.91 11.28
C LEU A 70 20.93 -15.18 12.60
N SER A 71 21.93 -15.11 13.48
CA SER A 71 21.79 -14.47 14.78
C SER A 71 22.96 -13.55 15.12
N ILE A 72 22.67 -12.54 15.93
CA ILE A 72 23.67 -11.63 16.47
C ILE A 72 24.63 -12.37 17.39
N GLU A 73 24.11 -13.26 18.22
CA GLU A 73 24.89 -14.06 19.17
C GLU A 73 25.95 -14.94 18.47
N ALA A 74 25.56 -15.58 17.36
CA ALA A 74 26.50 -16.41 16.57
C ALA A 74 27.37 -15.59 15.60
N GLY A 75 27.17 -14.28 15.49
CA GLY A 75 27.86 -13.43 14.53
C GLY A 75 27.46 -13.67 13.07
N THR A 76 26.31 -14.35 12.84
CA THR A 76 25.81 -14.73 11.48
C THR A 76 24.65 -13.84 11.01
N ALA A 77 24.18 -12.90 11.84
CA ALA A 77 23.11 -11.97 11.46
C ALA A 77 23.43 -11.22 10.15
N LEU A 78 22.44 -11.06 9.29
CA LEU A 78 22.62 -10.36 8.03
C LEU A 78 22.83 -8.86 8.27
N ASP A 79 23.95 -8.33 7.81
CA ASP A 79 24.23 -6.89 7.85
C ASP A 79 23.72 -6.17 6.58
N PHE A 80 23.71 -4.84 6.61
CA PHE A 80 23.22 -4.02 5.50
C PHE A 80 24.05 -4.23 4.22
N ALA A 81 25.38 -4.40 4.32
CA ALA A 81 26.25 -4.69 3.19
C ALA A 81 25.92 -6.05 2.57
N GLY A 82 25.66 -7.07 3.39
CA GLY A 82 25.20 -8.38 2.96
C GLY A 82 23.85 -8.32 2.24
N LEU A 83 22.91 -7.52 2.76
CA LEU A 83 21.62 -7.30 2.10
C LEU A 83 21.80 -6.63 0.72
N LEU A 84 22.69 -5.66 0.58
CA LEU A 84 22.98 -5.03 -0.73
C LEU A 84 23.59 -6.03 -1.71
N ARG A 85 24.53 -6.89 -1.28
CA ARG A 85 25.07 -7.96 -2.13
C ARG A 85 24.01 -8.97 -2.59
N LEU A 86 23.02 -9.27 -1.74
CA LEU A 86 21.86 -10.04 -2.17
C LEU A 86 21.01 -9.25 -3.17
N GLY A 87 20.89 -7.94 -2.98
CA GLY A 87 20.18 -7.04 -3.88
C GLY A 87 20.77 -6.98 -5.29
N GLU A 88 22.09 -7.13 -5.45
CA GLU A 88 22.75 -7.19 -6.77
C GLU A 88 22.29 -8.41 -7.59
N ARG A 89 21.93 -9.51 -6.95
CA ARG A 89 21.55 -10.77 -7.59
C ARG A 89 20.05 -11.03 -7.61
N HIS A 90 19.34 -10.65 -6.55
CA HIS A 90 17.95 -10.98 -6.30
C HIS A 90 17.05 -9.75 -6.13
N GLY A 91 17.64 -8.55 -6.24
CA GLY A 91 16.90 -7.31 -6.04
C GLY A 91 15.78 -7.14 -7.05
N VAL A 92 14.62 -6.78 -6.55
CA VAL A 92 13.45 -6.45 -7.35
C VAL A 92 12.85 -5.12 -6.92
N ARG A 93 12.03 -4.55 -7.77
CA ARG A 93 11.27 -3.33 -7.47
C ARG A 93 9.88 -3.42 -8.04
N TYR A 94 8.94 -2.77 -7.36
CA TYR A 94 7.55 -2.70 -7.82
C TYR A 94 6.82 -1.49 -7.24
N LEU A 95 5.74 -1.12 -7.92
CA LEU A 95 4.85 -0.06 -7.48
C LEU A 95 3.88 -0.59 -6.42
N LYS A 96 3.73 0.14 -5.32
CA LYS A 96 2.70 -0.13 -4.31
C LYS A 96 2.25 1.14 -3.62
N GLY A 97 0.94 1.32 -3.50
CA GLY A 97 0.31 2.31 -2.62
C GLY A 97 0.36 1.83 -1.16
N MET A 98 0.90 2.65 -0.27
CA MET A 98 0.83 2.38 1.17
C MET A 98 -0.44 2.99 1.74
N THR A 99 -1.17 2.22 2.52
CA THR A 99 -2.41 2.67 3.15
C THR A 99 -2.63 1.95 4.49
N CYS A 100 -3.40 2.55 5.38
CA CYS A 100 -3.80 1.92 6.63
C CYS A 100 -5.27 1.50 6.57
N ASN A 101 -5.64 0.42 7.24
CA ASN A 101 -7.00 -0.13 7.22
C ASN A 101 -8.04 0.75 7.94
N ASN A 102 -7.61 1.69 8.74
CA ASN A 102 -8.46 2.66 9.44
C ASN A 102 -8.51 4.04 8.77
N LEU A 103 -7.78 4.23 7.67
CA LEU A 103 -7.80 5.46 6.88
C LEU A 103 -8.68 5.28 5.65
N GLY A 104 -9.39 6.33 5.27
CA GLY A 104 -10.19 6.37 4.04
C GLY A 104 -9.40 6.84 2.82
N GLU A 105 -8.06 6.91 2.92
CA GLU A 105 -7.17 7.40 1.87
C GLU A 105 -5.80 6.74 1.93
N PRO A 106 -5.12 6.58 0.80
CA PRO A 106 -3.73 6.12 0.77
C PRO A 106 -2.79 7.14 1.42
N LEU A 107 -1.76 6.62 2.09
CA LEU A 107 -0.67 7.41 2.66
C LEU A 107 0.31 7.92 1.58
N GLY A 108 0.39 7.22 0.46
CA GLY A 108 1.22 7.59 -0.67
C GLY A 108 1.46 6.42 -1.61
N MET A 109 1.97 6.75 -2.80
CA MET A 109 2.32 5.80 -3.86
C MET A 109 3.83 5.77 -4.04
N GLY A 110 4.45 4.60 -4.03
CA GLY A 110 5.89 4.48 -4.13
C GLY A 110 6.37 3.35 -5.03
N LEU A 111 7.59 3.53 -5.54
CA LEU A 111 8.40 2.47 -6.13
C LEU A 111 9.31 1.89 -5.03
N TRP A 112 8.97 0.71 -4.56
CA TRP A 112 9.67 0.01 -3.49
C TRP A 112 10.72 -0.93 -4.07
N GLU A 113 11.96 -0.88 -3.56
CA GLU A 113 13.08 -1.71 -4.01
C GLU A 113 13.74 -2.44 -2.84
N GLY A 114 14.06 -3.70 -3.03
CA GLY A 114 14.69 -4.53 -2.01
C GLY A 114 14.93 -5.96 -2.48
N VAL A 115 15.13 -6.85 -1.51
CA VAL A 115 15.34 -8.29 -1.72
C VAL A 115 14.08 -9.05 -1.29
N PRO A 116 13.55 -9.99 -2.09
CA PRO A 116 12.47 -10.87 -1.64
C PRO A 116 12.83 -11.56 -0.32
N LEU A 117 11.92 -11.53 0.64
CA LEU A 117 12.17 -12.11 1.98
C LEU A 117 12.57 -13.59 1.91
N ARG A 118 12.03 -14.34 0.95
CA ARG A 118 12.39 -15.76 0.75
C ARG A 118 13.90 -15.99 0.57
N GLU A 119 14.59 -15.09 -0.12
CA GLU A 119 16.02 -15.22 -0.36
C GLU A 119 16.83 -15.21 0.93
N VAL A 120 16.39 -14.45 1.92
CA VAL A 120 17.02 -14.37 3.24
C VAL A 120 16.55 -15.51 4.15
N VAL A 121 15.29 -15.89 4.10
CA VAL A 121 14.76 -17.05 4.84
C VAL A 121 15.49 -18.34 4.42
N TRP A 122 15.78 -18.52 3.14
CA TRP A 122 16.54 -19.69 2.65
C TRP A 122 17.99 -19.73 3.12
N LEU A 123 18.62 -18.58 3.40
CA LEU A 123 19.96 -18.57 4.02
C LEU A 123 19.93 -19.23 5.41
N ALA A 124 18.85 -19.09 6.14
CA ALA A 124 18.69 -19.70 7.45
C ALA A 124 18.39 -21.22 7.41
N ARG A 125 18.18 -21.79 6.22
CA ARG A 125 17.92 -23.22 5.99
C ARG A 125 16.83 -23.80 6.90
N PRO A 126 15.58 -23.36 6.77
CA PRO A 126 14.48 -23.96 7.51
C PRO A 126 14.31 -25.43 7.11
N THR A 127 14.20 -26.33 8.09
CA THR A 127 14.16 -27.78 7.84
C THR A 127 12.78 -28.37 8.05
N LEU A 128 12.24 -28.25 9.24
CA LEU A 128 10.98 -28.91 9.61
C LEU A 128 10.09 -27.98 10.44
N ASN A 129 8.80 -28.28 10.38
CA ASN A 129 7.79 -27.68 11.23
C ASN A 129 7.70 -26.14 11.18
N VAL A 130 7.92 -25.52 10.02
CA VAL A 130 7.67 -24.09 9.84
C VAL A 130 6.30 -23.89 9.19
N ARG A 131 5.45 -23.10 9.82
CA ARG A 131 4.10 -22.80 9.35
C ARG A 131 3.86 -21.30 9.14
N ARG A 132 4.51 -20.48 9.97
CA ARG A 132 4.39 -19.03 9.91
C ARG A 132 5.75 -18.36 10.06
N VAL A 133 5.82 -17.16 9.52
CA VAL A 133 6.94 -16.24 9.66
C VAL A 133 6.42 -15.04 10.47
N ALA A 134 6.93 -14.88 11.68
CA ALA A 134 6.72 -13.68 12.48
C ALA A 134 7.88 -12.71 12.25
N TYR A 135 7.61 -11.42 12.28
CA TYR A 135 8.64 -10.41 12.08
C TYR A 135 8.40 -9.18 12.93
N PHE A 136 9.49 -8.56 13.36
CA PHE A 136 9.53 -7.52 14.38
C PHE A 136 10.40 -6.35 13.93
N GLY A 137 9.93 -5.14 14.22
CA GLY A 137 10.74 -3.94 14.10
C GLY A 137 11.26 -3.47 15.46
N TYR A 138 12.18 -2.52 15.46
CA TYR A 138 12.64 -1.86 16.68
C TYR A 138 11.52 -1.03 17.35
N HIS A 139 11.38 -1.16 18.66
CA HIS A 139 10.34 -0.50 19.45
C HIS A 139 10.89 -0.05 20.82
N ASN A 140 11.96 0.74 20.78
CA ASN A 140 12.58 1.35 21.96
C ASN A 140 12.99 0.37 23.08
N ASP A 141 13.25 -0.89 22.72
CA ASP A 141 13.54 -1.98 23.67
C ASP A 141 12.47 -2.15 24.77
N ASP A 142 11.27 -1.64 24.55
CA ASP A 142 10.13 -1.73 25.45
C ASP A 142 9.19 -2.86 25.02
N PRO A 143 9.07 -3.95 25.80
CA PRO A 143 8.18 -5.06 25.46
C PRO A 143 6.72 -4.64 25.24
N ALA A 144 6.25 -3.57 25.87
CA ALA A 144 4.89 -3.05 25.69
C ALA A 144 4.67 -2.35 24.34
N GLN A 145 5.76 -1.94 23.70
CA GLN A 145 5.72 -1.29 22.38
C GLN A 145 6.04 -2.24 21.22
N ILE A 146 6.42 -3.50 21.49
CA ILE A 146 6.77 -4.45 20.45
C ILE A 146 5.65 -4.54 19.41
N PHE A 147 6.01 -4.28 18.16
CA PHE A 147 5.14 -4.38 17.02
C PHE A 147 5.51 -5.63 16.21
N ARG A 148 4.62 -6.60 16.24
CA ARG A 148 4.77 -7.88 15.60
C ARG A 148 3.70 -8.08 14.54
N SER A 149 4.08 -8.62 13.41
CA SER A 149 3.14 -9.14 12.43
C SER A 149 3.61 -10.49 11.90
N THR A 150 2.72 -11.22 11.24
CA THR A 150 3.01 -12.57 10.75
C THR A 150 2.46 -12.78 9.34
N LEU A 151 3.06 -13.74 8.63
CA LEU A 151 2.55 -14.26 7.36
C LEU A 151 2.59 -15.80 7.37
N PRO A 152 1.73 -16.47 6.60
CA PRO A 152 1.88 -17.89 6.31
C PRO A 152 3.25 -18.15 5.67
N PHE A 153 3.91 -19.26 6.05
CA PHE A 153 5.24 -19.59 5.52
C PHE A 153 5.22 -19.75 3.98
N GLY A 154 4.20 -20.41 3.44
CA GLY A 154 4.03 -20.56 2.00
C GLY A 154 3.95 -19.21 1.27
N ARG A 155 3.30 -18.19 1.87
CA ARG A 155 3.24 -16.85 1.25
C ARG A 155 4.61 -16.16 1.17
N VAL A 156 5.50 -16.47 2.09
CA VAL A 156 6.86 -15.90 2.07
C VAL A 156 7.74 -16.60 1.06
N LEU A 157 7.58 -17.92 0.88
CA LEU A 157 8.43 -18.72 0.01
C LEU A 157 7.98 -18.74 -1.45
N GLU A 158 6.69 -18.64 -1.70
CA GLU A 158 6.10 -18.81 -3.03
C GLU A 158 5.19 -17.64 -3.37
N ASP A 159 5.43 -17.03 -4.51
CA ASP A 159 4.55 -16.01 -5.04
C ASP A 159 3.63 -16.65 -6.09
N PRO A 160 2.30 -16.60 -5.94
CA PRO A 160 1.39 -17.04 -6.99
C PRO A 160 1.66 -16.30 -8.32
N PRO A 161 1.37 -16.88 -9.47
CA PRO A 161 1.54 -16.21 -10.76
C PRO A 161 0.89 -14.83 -10.79
N GLY A 162 1.66 -13.80 -11.13
CA GLY A 162 1.20 -12.42 -11.16
C GLY A 162 1.14 -11.73 -9.79
N GLU A 163 1.54 -12.39 -8.71
CA GLU A 163 1.73 -11.77 -7.40
C GLU A 163 3.15 -11.21 -7.23
N LEU A 164 3.24 -10.21 -6.37
CA LEU A 164 4.51 -9.56 -6.02
C LEU A 164 5.12 -10.23 -4.79
N PRO A 165 6.46 -10.33 -4.67
CA PRO A 165 7.10 -10.91 -3.50
C PRO A 165 6.97 -10.00 -2.28
N VAL A 166 6.96 -10.62 -1.10
CA VAL A 166 7.21 -9.93 0.17
C VAL A 166 8.65 -9.44 0.18
N LEU A 167 8.87 -8.16 0.46
CA LEU A 167 10.14 -7.48 0.21
C LEU A 167 10.81 -6.99 1.49
N LEU A 168 12.08 -7.33 1.67
CA LEU A 168 13.01 -6.61 2.54
C LEU A 168 13.43 -5.33 1.83
N CYS A 169 12.70 -4.27 2.07
CA CYS A 169 12.83 -3.01 1.34
C CYS A 169 13.87 -2.10 1.98
N TYR A 170 14.77 -1.54 1.18
CA TYR A 170 15.78 -0.58 1.58
C TYR A 170 15.77 0.72 0.77
N LYS A 171 15.00 0.78 -0.34
CA LYS A 171 14.82 2.02 -1.12
C LYS A 171 13.36 2.29 -1.44
N LEU A 172 13.03 3.57 -1.52
CA LEU A 172 11.77 4.11 -1.98
C LEU A 172 12.05 5.19 -3.03
N ASN A 173 11.44 5.06 -4.20
CA ASN A 173 11.63 5.96 -5.35
C ASN A 173 13.11 6.12 -5.78
N GLY A 174 13.90 5.04 -5.65
CA GLY A 174 15.31 5.03 -6.03
C GLY A 174 16.28 5.45 -4.92
N GLU A 175 15.81 6.08 -3.84
CA GLU A 175 16.63 6.53 -2.72
C GLU A 175 16.53 5.60 -1.51
N PHE A 176 17.57 5.53 -0.70
CA PHE A 176 17.53 4.77 0.54
C PHE A 176 16.44 5.31 1.48
N LEU A 177 15.79 4.39 2.18
CA LEU A 177 14.73 4.75 3.13
C LEU A 177 15.23 5.70 4.21
N THR A 178 14.46 6.76 4.44
CA THR A 178 14.62 7.60 5.64
C THR A 178 14.18 6.84 6.90
N GLY A 179 14.65 7.26 8.05
CA GLY A 179 14.23 6.66 9.33
C GLY A 179 12.72 6.73 9.54
N GLN A 180 12.07 7.83 9.13
CA GLN A 180 10.62 8.00 9.19
C GLN A 180 9.88 6.98 8.31
N ARG A 181 10.45 6.61 7.16
CA ARG A 181 9.89 5.58 6.26
C ARG A 181 10.21 4.16 6.70
N GLY A 182 10.89 3.99 7.84
CA GLY A 182 11.22 2.70 8.44
C GLY A 182 12.60 2.17 8.02
N GLY A 183 13.48 3.07 7.57
CA GLY A 183 14.87 2.73 7.30
C GLY A 183 15.67 2.32 8.55
N PRO A 184 16.79 1.61 8.39
CA PRO A 184 17.45 1.24 7.13
C PRO A 184 16.71 0.22 6.27
N VAL A 185 15.91 -0.68 6.90
CA VAL A 185 15.16 -1.75 6.24
C VAL A 185 13.78 -1.89 6.85
N ARG A 186 12.79 -2.03 5.99
CA ARG A 186 11.43 -2.38 6.39
C ARG A 186 10.92 -3.58 5.60
N LEU A 187 9.89 -4.23 6.11
CA LEU A 187 9.13 -5.17 5.30
C LEU A 187 8.10 -4.42 4.45
N VAL A 188 7.88 -4.88 3.22
CA VAL A 188 6.76 -4.48 2.37
C VAL A 188 6.00 -5.72 1.93
N VAL A 189 4.73 -5.80 2.33
CA VAL A 189 3.80 -6.87 1.94
C VAL A 189 2.85 -6.28 0.91
N PRO A 190 2.95 -6.68 -0.36
CA PRO A 190 2.27 -5.96 -1.45
C PRO A 190 0.75 -5.97 -1.33
N GLU A 191 0.15 -7.11 -1.02
CA GLU A 191 -1.30 -7.30 -0.98
C GLU A 191 -1.96 -6.74 0.28
N ALA A 192 -1.19 -6.43 1.33
CA ALA A 192 -1.74 -6.09 2.64
C ALA A 192 -1.70 -4.59 2.95
N TYR A 193 -2.55 -4.18 3.88
CA TYR A 193 -2.48 -2.86 4.50
C TYR A 193 -1.16 -2.65 5.26
N GLY A 194 -0.81 -1.37 5.46
CA GLY A 194 0.51 -0.94 5.90
C GLY A 194 1.02 -1.52 7.22
N PHE A 195 0.14 -1.98 8.12
CA PHE A 195 0.59 -2.56 9.37
C PHE A 195 1.29 -3.93 9.19
N LYS A 196 1.05 -4.64 8.07
CA LYS A 196 1.84 -5.82 7.69
C LYS A 196 3.24 -5.44 7.20
N SER A 197 3.45 -4.19 6.80
CA SER A 197 4.73 -3.69 6.28
C SER A 197 5.53 -3.03 7.40
N VAL A 198 6.07 -3.85 8.31
CA VAL A 198 6.73 -3.40 9.54
C VAL A 198 7.96 -2.56 9.26
N LYS A 199 8.06 -1.39 9.91
CA LYS A 199 9.20 -0.46 9.86
C LYS A 199 10.35 -0.95 10.76
N TRP A 200 11.58 -0.52 10.49
CA TRP A 200 12.78 -0.76 11.32
C TRP A 200 13.00 -2.23 11.62
N LEU A 201 12.88 -3.07 10.60
CA LEU A 201 12.91 -4.51 10.72
C LEU A 201 14.27 -5.00 11.23
N GLN A 202 14.27 -5.83 12.28
CA GLN A 202 15.48 -6.36 12.90
C GLN A 202 15.43 -7.88 13.14
N ARG A 203 14.24 -8.47 13.14
CA ARG A 203 14.09 -9.87 13.47
C ARG A 203 12.97 -10.55 12.70
N VAL A 204 13.25 -11.74 12.22
CA VAL A 204 12.33 -12.69 11.61
C VAL A 204 12.39 -13.99 12.40
N GLU A 205 11.25 -14.47 12.86
CA GLU A 205 11.11 -15.74 13.57
C GLU A 205 10.28 -16.73 12.78
N LEU A 206 10.81 -17.92 12.62
CA LEU A 206 10.11 -19.04 11.99
C LEU A 206 9.47 -19.91 13.07
N THR A 207 8.17 -20.13 12.98
CA THR A 207 7.40 -20.84 14.00
C THR A 207 6.52 -21.93 13.41
N ASN A 208 6.24 -22.98 14.19
CA ASN A 208 5.28 -24.03 13.83
C ASN A 208 3.86 -23.76 14.34
N ARG A 209 3.63 -22.63 14.99
CA ARG A 209 2.31 -22.25 15.50
C ARG A 209 1.37 -21.84 14.37
N TYR A 210 0.11 -22.21 14.48
CA TYR A 210 -0.93 -21.79 13.53
C TYR A 210 -1.44 -20.38 13.81
N GLY A 211 -1.45 -19.96 15.07
CA GLY A 211 -1.90 -18.65 15.48
C GLY A 211 -1.04 -17.54 14.88
N ALA A 212 -1.67 -16.50 14.40
CA ALA A 212 -0.94 -15.36 13.82
C ALA A 212 -0.29 -14.48 14.89
N ASP A 213 -0.96 -14.30 16.02
CA ASP A 213 -0.43 -13.56 17.16
C ASP A 213 0.12 -12.17 16.80
N ASP A 214 -0.58 -11.50 15.88
CA ASP A 214 -0.23 -10.14 15.44
C ASP A 214 -0.61 -9.12 16.51
N THR A 215 0.16 -8.06 16.66
CA THR A 215 -0.13 -6.97 17.60
C THR A 215 -1.56 -6.43 17.44
N TYR A 216 -2.08 -6.35 16.22
CA TYR A 216 -3.45 -5.89 15.97
C TYR A 216 -4.55 -6.94 15.99
N GLN A 217 -4.21 -8.21 16.11
CA GLN A 217 -5.20 -9.28 16.18
C GLN A 217 -6.15 -9.08 17.36
N ILE A 218 -5.63 -8.64 18.49
CA ILE A 218 -6.42 -8.35 19.70
C ILE A 218 -7.43 -7.19 19.52
N TRP A 219 -7.31 -6.41 18.46
CA TRP A 219 -8.16 -5.27 18.15
C TRP A 219 -9.19 -5.56 17.05
N ASN A 220 -9.51 -6.81 16.80
CA ASN A 220 -10.44 -7.26 15.74
C ASN A 220 -10.03 -6.82 14.33
N ASN A 221 -8.74 -6.78 14.04
CA ASN A 221 -8.30 -6.60 12.68
C ASN A 221 -8.49 -7.89 11.87
N ASP A 222 -8.82 -7.73 10.61
CA ASP A 222 -8.70 -8.78 9.62
C ASP A 222 -7.23 -9.26 9.60
N LEU A 223 -7.00 -10.54 9.89
CA LEU A 223 -5.68 -11.11 10.10
C LEU A 223 -4.78 -10.99 8.88
N ASP A 224 -5.29 -11.30 7.72
CA ASP A 224 -4.53 -11.23 6.47
C ASP A 224 -4.55 -9.82 5.89
N SER A 225 -5.54 -9.03 6.27
CA SER A 225 -5.70 -7.62 5.92
C SER A 225 -5.41 -7.28 4.46
N PRO A 226 -6.00 -8.01 3.52
CA PRO A 226 -5.81 -7.70 2.11
C PRO A 226 -6.36 -6.32 1.79
N MET A 227 -5.60 -5.56 1.01
CA MET A 227 -6.04 -4.24 0.51
C MET A 227 -7.33 -4.38 -0.28
N LYS A 228 -8.30 -3.53 0.02
CA LYS A 228 -9.59 -3.50 -0.67
C LYS A 228 -9.58 -2.45 -1.78
N THR A 229 -10.34 -2.72 -2.84
CA THR A 229 -10.57 -1.75 -3.89
C THR A 229 -11.64 -0.75 -3.45
N PHE A 230 -11.34 0.55 -3.54
CA PHE A 230 -12.30 1.62 -3.31
C PHE A 230 -11.96 2.85 -4.16
N ALA A 231 -12.95 3.71 -4.41
CA ALA A 231 -12.78 4.98 -5.10
C ALA A 231 -13.22 6.15 -4.21
N ARG A 232 -12.58 7.30 -4.43
CA ARG A 232 -12.95 8.57 -3.80
C ARG A 232 -12.64 9.75 -4.72
N PHE A 233 -13.29 10.87 -4.47
CA PHE A 233 -12.96 12.14 -5.12
C PHE A 233 -11.65 12.72 -4.57
N VAL A 234 -10.91 13.35 -5.46
CA VAL A 234 -9.75 14.20 -5.14
C VAL A 234 -10.13 15.66 -5.30
N ALA A 235 -10.81 15.98 -6.41
CA ALA A 235 -11.27 17.34 -6.66
C ALA A 235 -12.71 17.32 -7.21
N VAL A 236 -13.56 18.08 -6.53
CA VAL A 236 -14.92 18.43 -6.94
C VAL A 236 -15.06 19.93 -6.74
N PRO A 237 -15.36 20.73 -7.76
CA PRO A 237 -15.60 22.16 -7.55
C PRO A 237 -16.78 22.34 -6.60
N PRO A 238 -16.68 23.19 -5.57
CA PRO A 238 -17.78 23.40 -4.63
C PRO A 238 -18.99 24.08 -5.28
N THR A 239 -18.74 24.89 -6.33
CA THR A 239 -19.74 25.58 -7.13
C THR A 239 -19.44 25.45 -8.61
N ALA A 240 -20.48 25.51 -9.45
CA ALA A 240 -20.41 25.55 -10.92
C ALA A 240 -21.60 26.33 -11.46
N GLN A 241 -21.57 26.73 -12.76
CA GLN A 241 -22.68 27.40 -13.43
C GLN A 241 -23.58 26.39 -14.17
N ALA A 242 -24.87 26.65 -14.22
CA ALA A 242 -25.83 25.82 -14.95
C ALA A 242 -25.47 25.78 -16.45
N GLY A 243 -25.53 24.57 -17.02
CA GLY A 243 -25.21 24.35 -18.42
C GLY A 243 -23.72 24.25 -18.73
N GLU A 244 -22.83 24.59 -17.81
CA GLU A 244 -21.40 24.38 -17.99
C GLU A 244 -21.01 22.89 -17.83
N THR A 245 -19.86 22.56 -18.38
CA THR A 245 -19.26 21.25 -18.21
C THR A 245 -18.46 21.21 -16.90
N ILE A 246 -18.87 20.35 -15.97
CA ILE A 246 -18.25 20.21 -14.67
C ILE A 246 -17.31 18.98 -14.70
N THR A 247 -16.03 19.19 -14.55
CA THR A 247 -15.05 18.10 -14.45
C THR A 247 -14.79 17.78 -12.97
N VAL A 248 -14.89 16.53 -12.64
CA VAL A 248 -14.53 15.99 -11.31
C VAL A 248 -13.45 14.92 -11.47
N THR A 249 -12.55 14.88 -10.50
CA THR A 249 -11.44 13.92 -10.51
C THR A 249 -11.36 13.14 -9.21
N GLY A 250 -10.77 11.98 -9.26
CA GLY A 250 -10.59 11.16 -8.10
C GLY A 250 -9.49 10.13 -8.24
N LEU A 251 -9.30 9.39 -7.19
CA LEU A 251 -8.41 8.23 -7.14
C LEU A 251 -9.20 6.96 -6.79
N ALA A 252 -8.67 5.83 -7.21
CA ALA A 252 -9.09 4.52 -6.77
C ALA A 252 -7.87 3.76 -6.23
N GLN A 253 -7.95 3.28 -4.99
CA GLN A 253 -7.05 2.26 -4.49
C GLN A 253 -7.39 0.95 -5.18
N VAL A 254 -6.41 0.33 -5.80
CA VAL A 254 -6.58 -0.96 -6.48
C VAL A 254 -6.15 -2.06 -5.53
N GLY A 255 -7.12 -2.73 -4.92
CA GLY A 255 -6.88 -3.79 -3.96
C GLY A 255 -6.61 -5.15 -4.60
N ILE A 256 -6.72 -6.21 -3.79
CA ILE A 256 -6.43 -7.59 -4.19
C ILE A 256 -7.34 -8.07 -5.33
N SER A 257 -8.59 -7.59 -5.38
CA SER A 257 -9.56 -7.95 -6.41
C SER A 257 -9.42 -7.12 -7.70
N GLY A 258 -8.39 -6.26 -7.80
CA GLY A 258 -8.21 -5.41 -8.97
C GLY A 258 -9.27 -4.30 -9.08
N LEU A 259 -9.25 -3.56 -10.18
CA LEU A 259 -10.22 -2.51 -10.50
C LEU A 259 -10.72 -2.70 -11.93
N ALA A 260 -12.03 -2.84 -12.11
CA ALA A 260 -12.66 -2.92 -13.43
C ALA A 260 -13.23 -1.56 -13.86
N ARG A 261 -13.93 -0.85 -12.97
CA ARG A 261 -14.58 0.42 -13.27
C ARG A 261 -14.61 1.33 -12.05
N VAL A 262 -14.72 2.63 -12.30
CA VAL A 262 -15.13 3.62 -11.33
C VAL A 262 -16.45 4.20 -11.81
N GLN A 263 -17.37 4.42 -10.89
CA GLN A 263 -18.69 4.98 -11.17
C GLN A 263 -18.95 6.18 -10.30
N TYR A 264 -19.73 7.11 -10.81
CA TYR A 264 -20.23 8.27 -10.07
C TYR A 264 -21.75 8.39 -10.20
N TRP A 265 -22.37 9.04 -9.23
CA TRP A 265 -23.80 9.33 -9.21
C TRP A 265 -24.03 10.73 -8.67
N LEU A 266 -24.72 11.56 -9.47
CA LEU A 266 -25.18 12.89 -9.09
C LEU A 266 -26.63 12.80 -8.64
N HIS A 267 -26.91 13.11 -7.39
CA HIS A 267 -28.23 13.04 -6.77
C HIS A 267 -28.68 14.42 -6.30
N PRO A 268 -29.87 14.92 -6.63
CA PRO A 268 -30.40 16.18 -6.11
C PRO A 268 -30.47 16.14 -4.58
N ALA A 269 -29.90 17.14 -3.92
CA ALA A 269 -29.91 17.20 -2.46
C ALA A 269 -31.35 17.44 -1.97
N GLY A 270 -31.81 16.62 -1.02
CA GLY A 270 -33.16 16.69 -0.46
C GLY A 270 -34.16 15.74 -1.11
N GLU A 271 -33.80 15.09 -2.22
CA GLU A 271 -34.60 13.95 -2.69
C GLU A 271 -34.37 12.74 -1.78
N PRO A 272 -35.42 11.95 -1.49
CA PRO A 272 -35.29 10.78 -0.63
C PRO A 272 -34.39 9.73 -1.28
N LEU A 273 -33.50 9.11 -0.49
CA LEU A 273 -32.76 7.95 -0.89
C LEU A 273 -33.62 6.68 -0.74
N PRO A 274 -33.42 5.65 -1.60
CA PRO A 274 -34.12 4.38 -1.47
C PRO A 274 -33.87 3.74 -0.09
N ALA A 275 -34.95 3.50 0.66
CA ALA A 275 -34.86 2.94 2.02
C ALA A 275 -34.48 1.45 2.01
N ASP A 276 -34.75 0.77 0.91
CA ASP A 276 -34.50 -0.67 0.67
C ASP A 276 -33.17 -0.96 -0.06
N ASP A 277 -32.40 0.08 -0.41
CA ASP A 277 -31.12 -0.03 -1.08
C ASP A 277 -29.99 0.71 -0.33
N PRO A 278 -29.60 0.25 0.87
CA PRO A 278 -28.62 0.95 1.72
C PRO A 278 -27.23 1.06 1.10
N HIS A 279 -26.93 0.29 0.07
CA HIS A 279 -25.65 0.30 -0.65
C HIS A 279 -25.75 0.93 -2.05
N PHE A 280 -26.91 1.51 -2.40
CA PHE A 280 -27.16 2.17 -3.68
C PHE A 280 -26.88 1.27 -4.88
N ALA A 281 -27.20 -0.03 -4.78
CA ALA A 281 -26.96 -0.99 -5.83
C ALA A 281 -27.70 -0.63 -7.13
N GLN A 282 -28.94 -0.11 -7.00
CA GLN A 282 -29.83 0.24 -8.11
C GLN A 282 -29.80 1.73 -8.49
N ALA A 283 -28.97 2.56 -7.83
CA ALA A 283 -28.86 3.97 -8.18
C ALA A 283 -28.36 4.16 -9.64
N PRO A 284 -28.69 5.29 -10.30
CA PRO A 284 -28.34 5.53 -11.70
C PRO A 284 -26.86 5.90 -11.85
N TRP A 285 -25.99 4.95 -11.54
CA TRP A 285 -24.55 5.09 -11.66
C TRP A 285 -24.10 5.29 -13.11
N ARG A 286 -23.11 6.15 -13.31
CA ARG A 286 -22.46 6.40 -14.60
C ARG A 286 -20.98 6.06 -14.50
N ASP A 287 -20.40 5.51 -15.54
CA ASP A 287 -18.98 5.16 -15.58
C ASP A 287 -18.11 6.43 -15.72
N ALA A 288 -17.07 6.50 -14.90
CA ALA A 288 -16.00 7.47 -15.00
C ALA A 288 -14.84 6.90 -15.84
N ALA A 289 -14.05 7.77 -16.44
CA ALA A 289 -12.86 7.36 -17.19
C ALA A 289 -11.68 7.10 -16.24
N ILE A 290 -11.19 5.87 -16.18
CA ILE A 290 -9.91 5.57 -15.55
C ILE A 290 -8.82 6.15 -16.44
N LEU A 291 -7.92 6.94 -15.86
CA LEU A 291 -6.82 7.55 -16.63
C LEU A 291 -5.76 6.48 -16.96
N PRO A 292 -5.09 6.59 -18.11
CA PRO A 292 -4.00 5.69 -18.47
C PRO A 292 -2.83 5.80 -17.48
N PRO A 293 -1.87 4.86 -17.51
CA PRO A 293 -0.63 5.02 -16.76
C PRO A 293 0.03 6.36 -17.16
N PRO A 294 0.69 7.04 -16.22
CA PRO A 294 1.32 8.33 -16.52
C PRO A 294 2.55 8.16 -17.43
N ASP A 295 2.77 9.09 -18.32
CA ASP A 295 4.01 9.18 -19.10
C ASP A 295 5.19 9.65 -18.23
N HIS A 296 4.89 10.41 -17.17
CA HIS A 296 5.83 10.97 -16.20
C HIS A 296 5.41 10.56 -14.78
N TRP A 297 6.24 9.74 -14.12
CA TRP A 297 5.91 9.12 -12.82
C TRP A 297 6.09 10.06 -11.62
N GLY A 298 6.65 11.22 -11.82
CA GLY A 298 6.86 12.25 -10.80
C GLY A 298 8.32 12.69 -10.67
N ASN A 299 8.53 13.77 -9.94
CA ASN A 299 9.85 14.39 -9.77
C ASN A 299 10.79 13.64 -8.82
N THR A 300 10.28 12.59 -8.16
CA THR A 300 11.05 11.74 -7.24
C THR A 300 11.94 10.73 -7.93
N VAL A 301 11.80 10.58 -9.24
CA VAL A 301 12.61 9.68 -10.07
C VAL A 301 13.28 10.45 -11.21
N PRO A 302 14.48 10.05 -11.66
CA PRO A 302 15.21 10.76 -12.71
C PRO A 302 14.36 10.92 -13.97
N GLU A 303 14.25 12.13 -14.47
CA GLU A 303 13.48 12.48 -15.69
C GLU A 303 12.02 11.99 -15.66
N GLY A 304 11.45 11.75 -14.47
CA GLY A 304 10.12 11.18 -14.33
C GLY A 304 9.97 9.73 -14.78
N ARG A 305 11.07 9.03 -14.97
CA ARG A 305 11.09 7.63 -15.44
C ARG A 305 11.40 6.67 -14.29
N LEU A 306 10.71 5.53 -14.28
CA LEU A 306 10.99 4.50 -13.29
C LEU A 306 12.39 3.91 -13.53
N PRO A 307 13.26 3.86 -12.50
CA PRO A 307 14.58 3.27 -12.63
C PRO A 307 14.47 1.75 -12.84
N GLY A 308 15.17 1.23 -13.86
CA GLY A 308 15.14 -0.18 -14.26
C GLY A 308 13.75 -0.62 -14.72
N THR A 309 13.50 -1.92 -14.72
CA THR A 309 12.19 -2.50 -15.06
C THR A 309 11.50 -3.00 -13.81
N PRO A 310 10.47 -2.32 -13.30
CA PRO A 310 9.69 -2.83 -12.18
C PRO A 310 8.97 -4.15 -12.54
N LEU A 311 8.71 -4.99 -11.54
CA LEU A 311 7.86 -6.16 -11.73
C LEU A 311 6.49 -5.74 -12.27
N LEU A 312 5.88 -6.56 -13.11
CA LEU A 312 4.62 -6.33 -13.84
C LEU A 312 4.71 -5.29 -14.96
N PHE A 313 5.92 -4.85 -15.31
CA PHE A 313 6.18 -4.01 -16.48
C PHE A 313 6.80 -4.82 -17.62
N ASP A 314 6.56 -4.39 -18.83
CA ASP A 314 7.20 -4.94 -20.02
C ASP A 314 8.62 -4.37 -20.16
N PRO A 315 9.65 -5.22 -20.23
CA PRO A 315 11.03 -4.75 -20.26
C PRO A 315 11.41 -4.03 -21.56
N VAL A 316 10.66 -4.20 -22.63
CA VAL A 316 10.94 -3.58 -23.92
C VAL A 316 10.27 -2.21 -24.05
N THR A 317 9.00 -2.14 -23.67
CA THR A 317 8.21 -0.91 -23.80
C THR A 317 8.29 -0.01 -22.57
N GLY A 318 8.66 -0.56 -21.40
CA GLY A 318 8.62 0.15 -20.12
C GLY A 318 7.21 0.43 -19.61
N ALA A 319 6.18 -0.10 -20.27
CA ALA A 319 4.78 0.08 -19.89
C ALA A 319 4.32 -1.02 -18.91
N PRO A 320 3.35 -0.74 -18.02
CA PRO A 320 2.75 -1.79 -17.22
C PRO A 320 2.03 -2.81 -18.13
N ARG A 321 2.20 -4.09 -17.85
CA ARG A 321 1.57 -5.18 -18.63
C ARG A 321 0.04 -5.18 -18.54
N GLN A 322 -0.47 -4.63 -17.47
CA GLN A 322 -1.90 -4.44 -17.20
C GLN A 322 -2.10 -3.11 -16.49
N TRP A 323 -3.18 -2.41 -16.78
CA TRP A 323 -3.55 -1.19 -16.07
C TRP A 323 -5.05 -1.17 -15.75
N PRO A 324 -5.44 -0.76 -14.54
CA PRO A 324 -4.59 -0.43 -13.38
C PRO A 324 -3.91 -1.65 -12.76
N LEU A 325 -2.71 -1.43 -12.19
CA LEU A 325 -1.98 -2.46 -11.44
C LEU A 325 -2.62 -2.70 -10.08
N ARG A 326 -2.68 -3.95 -9.63
CA ARG A 326 -3.07 -4.27 -8.25
C ARG A 326 -2.09 -3.65 -7.26
N TYR A 327 -2.60 -3.30 -6.10
CA TYR A 327 -1.86 -2.71 -4.97
C TYR A 327 -1.35 -1.30 -5.23
N THR A 328 -1.85 -0.62 -6.26
CA THR A 328 -1.49 0.74 -6.61
C THR A 328 -2.68 1.69 -6.50
N ILE A 329 -2.48 2.92 -6.93
CA ILE A 329 -3.50 3.94 -7.09
C ILE A 329 -3.75 4.14 -8.57
N ALA A 330 -5.01 4.21 -9.00
CA ALA A 330 -5.40 4.67 -10.32
C ALA A 330 -6.15 5.99 -10.19
N TYR A 331 -5.85 6.95 -11.05
CA TYR A 331 -6.63 8.19 -11.12
C TYR A 331 -7.77 8.03 -12.12
N TRP A 332 -8.84 8.77 -11.89
CA TRP A 332 -10.01 8.77 -12.74
C TRP A 332 -10.62 10.17 -12.86
N SER A 333 -11.38 10.39 -13.93
CA SER A 333 -12.12 11.64 -14.14
C SER A 333 -13.53 11.35 -14.65
N ALA A 334 -14.44 12.26 -14.36
CA ALA A 334 -15.77 12.26 -14.92
C ALA A 334 -16.18 13.68 -15.33
N THR A 335 -16.98 13.77 -16.37
CA THR A 335 -17.50 15.00 -16.91
C THR A 335 -19.01 14.98 -16.77
N LEU A 336 -19.56 15.96 -16.02
CA LEU A 336 -21.00 16.16 -15.88
C LEU A 336 -21.42 17.28 -16.84
N SER A 337 -22.40 17.00 -17.69
CA SER A 337 -22.92 17.96 -18.67
C SER A 337 -24.43 18.10 -18.51
N GLY A 338 -24.96 19.28 -18.80
CA GLY A 338 -26.39 19.57 -18.76
C GLY A 338 -26.97 19.57 -17.34
N VAL A 339 -26.17 19.87 -16.33
CA VAL A 339 -26.63 19.98 -14.95
C VAL A 339 -27.35 21.31 -14.79
N THR A 340 -28.57 21.26 -14.24
CA THR A 340 -29.38 22.45 -13.98
C THR A 340 -29.00 23.09 -12.66
N ALA A 341 -29.41 24.36 -12.44
CA ALA A 341 -29.21 25.04 -11.18
C ALA A 341 -29.86 24.25 -10.03
N GLY A 342 -29.13 24.07 -8.94
CA GLY A 342 -29.60 23.30 -7.77
C GLY A 342 -28.48 22.88 -6.83
N ARG A 343 -28.87 22.19 -5.77
CA ARG A 343 -27.94 21.55 -4.84
C ARG A 343 -27.91 20.04 -5.08
N TYR A 344 -26.73 19.49 -5.11
CA TYR A 344 -26.52 18.07 -5.43
C TYR A 344 -25.59 17.40 -4.42
N GLU A 345 -25.74 16.10 -4.32
CA GLU A 345 -24.80 15.19 -3.66
C GLU A 345 -24.16 14.30 -4.72
N LEU A 346 -22.85 14.39 -4.84
CA LEU A 346 -22.06 13.57 -5.76
C LEU A 346 -21.44 12.40 -4.99
N ARG A 347 -21.65 11.19 -5.50
CA ARG A 347 -21.10 9.96 -4.92
C ARG A 347 -20.24 9.24 -5.94
N CYS A 348 -19.22 8.51 -5.47
CA CYS A 348 -18.42 7.62 -6.32
C CYS A 348 -18.23 6.25 -5.68
N ARG A 349 -18.05 5.23 -6.52
CA ARG A 349 -17.73 3.88 -6.11
C ARG A 349 -16.81 3.19 -7.12
N SER A 350 -16.06 2.18 -6.66
CA SER A 350 -15.35 1.25 -7.52
C SER A 350 -16.19 0.00 -7.79
N ILE A 351 -15.91 -0.64 -8.93
CA ILE A 351 -16.30 -2.03 -9.24
C ILE A 351 -15.00 -2.79 -9.44
N ASP A 352 -14.79 -3.87 -8.70
CA ASP A 352 -13.61 -4.71 -8.83
C ASP A 352 -13.69 -5.65 -10.07
N GLN A 353 -12.63 -6.42 -10.32
CA GLN A 353 -12.59 -7.34 -11.46
C GLN A 353 -13.54 -8.54 -11.31
N ASN A 354 -14.03 -8.82 -10.11
CA ASN A 354 -15.06 -9.84 -9.88
C ASN A 354 -16.49 -9.29 -10.06
N GLY A 355 -16.63 -7.99 -10.37
CA GLY A 355 -17.92 -7.32 -10.48
C GLY A 355 -18.52 -6.86 -9.17
N THR A 356 -17.78 -6.96 -8.06
CA THR A 356 -18.27 -6.54 -6.75
C THR A 356 -18.13 -5.03 -6.57
N ALA A 357 -19.21 -4.38 -6.17
CA ALA A 357 -19.27 -2.94 -5.97
C ALA A 357 -18.84 -2.54 -4.54
N GLN A 358 -18.22 -1.38 -4.42
CA GLN A 358 -18.09 -0.66 -3.16
C GLN A 358 -19.47 -0.11 -2.71
N PRO A 359 -19.84 -0.13 -1.41
CA PRO A 359 -19.10 -0.77 -0.32
C PRO A 359 -19.34 -2.28 -0.32
N MET A 360 -18.26 -3.03 -0.09
CA MET A 360 -18.39 -4.45 0.20
C MET A 360 -18.71 -4.59 1.69
N PRO A 361 -19.80 -5.25 2.09
CA PRO A 361 -20.07 -5.51 3.50
C PRO A 361 -18.93 -6.27 4.16
N ARG A 362 -18.49 -5.80 5.33
CA ARG A 362 -17.39 -6.41 6.06
C ARG A 362 -17.76 -6.60 7.51
N PRO A 363 -17.66 -7.83 8.03
CA PRO A 363 -18.04 -8.14 9.42
C PRO A 363 -17.03 -7.61 10.45
N PHE A 364 -15.80 -7.29 10.04
CA PHE A 364 -14.74 -6.84 10.94
C PHE A 364 -14.66 -5.31 10.97
N PRO A 365 -14.67 -4.67 12.15
CA PRO A 365 -14.60 -3.21 12.27
C PRO A 365 -13.37 -2.58 11.60
N LYS A 366 -12.24 -3.32 11.58
CA LYS A 366 -10.95 -2.83 11.04
C LYS A 366 -10.46 -3.68 9.88
N SER A 367 -11.28 -3.84 8.86
CA SER A 367 -10.94 -4.58 7.64
C SER A 367 -10.70 -3.68 6.41
N GLY A 368 -10.46 -2.39 6.64
CA GLY A 368 -10.28 -1.35 5.62
C GLY A 368 -11.57 -0.58 5.33
N ARG A 369 -11.48 0.73 5.30
CA ARG A 369 -12.62 1.59 4.96
C ARG A 369 -12.95 1.47 3.48
N ALA A 370 -14.24 1.44 3.17
CA ALA A 370 -14.76 1.36 1.82
C ALA A 370 -16.14 2.04 1.69
N GLU A 371 -16.47 2.95 2.58
CA GLU A 371 -17.72 3.70 2.49
C GLU A 371 -17.76 4.51 1.19
N ILE A 372 -18.94 4.59 0.58
CA ILE A 372 -19.17 5.46 -0.56
C ILE A 372 -19.03 6.91 -0.11
N GLN A 373 -18.03 7.61 -0.67
CA GLN A 373 -17.85 9.02 -0.38
C GLN A 373 -19.00 9.85 -0.95
N LYS A 374 -19.42 10.86 -0.19
CA LYS A 374 -20.42 11.86 -0.57
C LYS A 374 -19.79 13.25 -0.51
N VAL A 375 -19.91 14.01 -1.59
CA VAL A 375 -19.44 15.39 -1.70
C VAL A 375 -20.60 16.28 -2.18
N ALA A 376 -20.75 17.46 -1.58
CA ALA A 376 -21.75 18.43 -2.01
C ALA A 376 -21.26 19.20 -3.26
N LEU A 377 -22.20 19.51 -4.16
CA LEU A 377 -21.99 20.35 -5.32
C LEU A 377 -23.17 21.33 -5.44
N VAL A 378 -22.88 22.61 -5.60
CA VAL A 378 -23.87 23.65 -5.86
C VAL A 378 -23.75 24.13 -7.30
N VAL A 379 -24.83 24.09 -8.06
CA VAL A 379 -24.89 24.62 -9.43
C VAL A 379 -25.74 25.88 -9.39
N GLU A 380 -25.11 26.99 -9.71
CA GLU A 380 -25.74 28.32 -9.77
C GLU A 380 -26.41 28.54 -11.12
N ALA A 381 -27.40 29.45 -11.18
CA ALA A 381 -28.18 29.72 -12.39
C ALA A 381 -27.40 30.48 -13.47
#